data_cf2aa5466ed28320faa0f4e49bc8e835
#
_entry.id   cf2aa5466ed28320faa0f4e49bc8e835
#
_cell.length_a   1.000
_cell.length_b   1.000
_cell.length_c   1.000
_cell.angle_alpha   90.00
_cell.angle_beta   90.00
_cell.angle_gamma   90.00
#
_symmetry.space_group_name_H-M   'P 1'
#
loop_
_entity.id
_entity.type
_entity.pdbx_description
1 polymer ?
#
loop_
_entity_poly.entity_id
_entity_poly.type
_entity_poly.pdbx_seq_one_letter_code
_entity_poly.pdbx_strand_id
1 'polypeptide(L)'
;MIISKLQKQQIAEIKRLPLKKIKMNKGGPIIIIEDDLDDQEILTDIFHELDYKNEIIFFAEGEKALEYLTSTQVEPFIIFSDINMPKLNGMELREKIHQNEDLRLKSIPYLFFSTSAEQKHVVDAYSKSIQGFFVKPTAYKEIKETIRIIVSYWETCVSPNYVK
;
A
#
# COMPACT_ATOMS: atom_id res chain seq x y z
N MET A 1 6.96 25.40 29.44
CA MET A 1 5.74 24.60 29.58
C MET A 1 6.07 23.34 30.39
N ILE A 2 5.54 23.25 31.63
CA ILE A 2 5.87 22.16 32.56
C ILE A 2 5.00 20.98 32.25
N ILE A 3 5.62 19.87 31.82
CA ILE A 3 4.93 18.61 31.57
C ILE A 3 4.37 18.08 32.90
N SER A 4 3.07 17.80 32.94
CA SER A 4 2.38 17.30 34.14
C SER A 4 2.92 15.94 34.60
N LYS A 5 2.73 15.59 35.87
CA LYS A 5 3.15 14.30 36.45
C LYS A 5 2.53 13.10 35.70
N LEU A 6 1.27 13.25 35.24
CA LEU A 6 0.56 12.27 34.41
C LEU A 6 1.19 12.09 33.03
N GLN A 7 1.56 13.18 32.37
CA GLN A 7 2.25 13.13 31.06
C GLN A 7 3.64 12.48 31.16
N LYS A 8 4.38 12.76 32.25
CA LYS A 8 5.67 12.09 32.53
C LYS A 8 5.50 10.59 32.74
N GLN A 9 4.41 10.18 33.40
CA GLN A 9 4.11 8.77 33.65
C GLN A 9 3.72 8.03 32.36
N GLN A 10 2.88 8.65 31.50
CA GLN A 10 2.53 8.10 30.18
C GLN A 10 3.75 7.99 29.26
N ILE A 11 4.63 9.01 29.24
CA ILE A 11 5.87 8.97 28.47
C ILE A 11 6.82 7.84 28.98
N ALA A 12 6.87 7.62 30.29
CA ALA A 12 7.66 6.56 30.88
C ALA A 12 7.10 5.15 30.56
N GLU A 13 5.78 5.03 30.47
CA GLU A 13 5.10 3.80 30.10
C GLU A 13 5.31 3.45 28.62
N ILE A 14 5.21 4.44 27.73
CA ILE A 14 5.55 4.30 26.29
C ILE A 14 7.02 3.89 26.09
N LYS A 15 7.94 4.43 26.89
CA LYS A 15 9.38 4.07 26.84
C LYS A 15 9.68 2.67 27.37
N ARG A 16 8.76 2.07 28.14
CA ARG A 16 8.89 0.68 28.65
C ARG A 16 8.32 -0.37 27.72
N LEU A 17 7.51 0.03 26.72
CA LEU A 17 7.10 -0.90 25.69
C LEU A 17 8.36 -1.36 24.93
N PRO A 18 8.59 -2.67 24.80
CA PRO A 18 9.71 -3.15 24.03
C PRO A 18 9.52 -2.62 22.61
N LEU A 19 10.36 -1.68 22.20
CA LEU A 19 10.46 -1.27 20.80
C LEU A 19 10.88 -2.51 20.01
N LYS A 20 9.92 -3.35 19.64
CA LYS A 20 10.16 -4.40 18.65
C LYS A 20 10.73 -3.70 17.42
N LYS A 21 11.86 -4.19 16.97
CA LYS A 21 12.56 -3.64 15.80
C LYS A 21 11.60 -3.68 14.63
N ILE A 22 10.99 -2.52 14.32
CA ILE A 22 10.00 -2.38 13.26
C ILE A 22 10.79 -2.39 11.95
N LYS A 23 10.53 -3.38 11.10
CA LYS A 23 11.16 -3.51 9.79
C LYS A 23 10.06 -3.86 8.80
N MET A 24 10.01 -3.12 7.67
CA MET A 24 9.09 -3.42 6.58
C MET A 24 9.26 -4.89 6.15
N ASN A 25 8.16 -5.59 5.93
CA ASN A 25 8.19 -6.93 5.34
C ASN A 25 8.47 -6.84 3.84
N LYS A 26 9.73 -6.60 3.50
CA LYS A 26 10.17 -6.48 2.09
C LYS A 26 10.01 -7.77 1.29
N GLY A 27 9.87 -8.90 1.94
CA GLY A 27 9.60 -10.21 1.33
C GLY A 27 8.11 -10.55 1.24
N GLY A 28 7.23 -9.67 1.73
CA GLY A 28 5.79 -9.86 1.60
C GLY A 28 5.29 -9.72 0.17
N PRO A 29 4.07 -10.17 -0.13
CA PRO A 29 3.51 -10.07 -1.48
C PRO A 29 3.32 -8.61 -1.91
N ILE A 30 3.42 -8.39 -3.21
CA ILE A 30 2.97 -7.17 -3.88
C ILE A 30 1.53 -7.42 -4.33
N ILE A 31 0.61 -6.60 -3.85
CA ILE A 31 -0.80 -6.72 -4.19
C ILE A 31 -1.13 -5.71 -5.30
N ILE A 32 -1.81 -6.19 -6.33
CA ILE A 32 -2.28 -5.38 -7.45
C ILE A 32 -3.79 -5.51 -7.53
N ILE A 33 -4.48 -4.38 -7.45
CA ILE A 33 -5.94 -4.30 -7.49
C ILE A 33 -6.32 -3.57 -8.76
N GLU A 34 -6.78 -4.33 -9.75
CA GLU A 34 -6.97 -3.90 -11.14
C GLU A 34 -8.03 -4.77 -11.78
N ASP A 35 -9.10 -4.18 -12.30
CA ASP A 35 -10.21 -4.92 -12.91
C ASP A 35 -10.04 -5.14 -14.42
N ASP A 36 -9.21 -4.33 -15.08
CA ASP A 36 -8.92 -4.47 -16.51
C ASP A 36 -7.94 -5.62 -16.75
N LEU A 37 -8.36 -6.61 -17.53
CA LEU A 37 -7.57 -7.81 -17.81
C LEU A 37 -6.33 -7.51 -18.66
N ASP A 38 -6.40 -6.56 -19.58
CA ASP A 38 -5.28 -6.18 -20.44
C ASP A 38 -4.20 -5.51 -19.59
N ASP A 39 -4.60 -4.64 -18.65
CA ASP A 39 -3.70 -4.03 -17.69
C ASP A 39 -3.07 -5.07 -16.74
N GLN A 40 -3.85 -6.07 -16.29
CA GLN A 40 -3.31 -7.17 -15.48
C GLN A 40 -2.25 -7.98 -16.24
N GLU A 41 -2.47 -8.27 -17.52
CA GLU A 41 -1.50 -8.98 -18.37
C GLU A 41 -0.22 -8.19 -18.52
N ILE A 42 -0.32 -6.90 -18.85
CA ILE A 42 0.82 -5.99 -18.96
C ILE A 42 1.63 -5.94 -17.65
N LEU A 43 0.95 -5.80 -16.52
CA LEU A 43 1.59 -5.75 -15.21
C LEU A 43 2.25 -7.08 -14.86
N THR A 44 1.61 -8.20 -15.18
CA THR A 44 2.18 -9.55 -14.97
C THR A 44 3.50 -9.72 -15.72
N ASP A 45 3.53 -9.34 -17.00
CA ASP A 45 4.75 -9.41 -17.82
C ASP A 45 5.85 -8.51 -17.25
N ILE A 46 5.51 -7.30 -16.85
CA ILE A 46 6.45 -6.35 -16.25
C ILE A 46 7.06 -6.89 -14.97
N PHE A 47 6.25 -7.40 -14.05
CA PHE A 47 6.77 -7.96 -12.79
C PHE A 47 7.60 -9.22 -13.02
N HIS A 48 7.25 -10.04 -14.00
CA HIS A 48 8.06 -11.17 -14.43
C HIS A 48 9.43 -10.74 -14.98
N GLU A 49 9.46 -9.72 -15.85
CA GLU A 49 10.71 -9.19 -16.40
C GLU A 49 11.60 -8.50 -15.36
N LEU A 50 11.01 -7.91 -14.32
CA LEU A 50 11.74 -7.26 -13.23
C LEU A 50 12.31 -8.26 -12.21
N ASP A 51 11.90 -9.53 -12.28
CA ASP A 51 12.39 -10.66 -11.45
C ASP A 51 12.38 -10.39 -9.94
N TYR A 52 11.34 -9.68 -9.45
CA TYR A 52 11.18 -9.52 -8.01
C TYR A 52 10.87 -10.88 -7.36
N LYS A 53 11.40 -11.08 -6.15
CA LYS A 53 11.19 -12.32 -5.39
C LYS A 53 9.88 -12.33 -4.61
N ASN A 54 9.16 -11.23 -4.64
CA ASN A 54 7.86 -11.09 -4.01
C ASN A 54 6.80 -11.88 -4.80
N GLU A 55 5.91 -12.54 -4.08
CA GLU A 55 4.69 -13.06 -4.69
C GLU A 55 3.85 -11.88 -5.22
N ILE A 56 3.32 -12.00 -6.43
CA ILE A 56 2.43 -11.01 -7.02
C ILE A 56 1.02 -11.54 -6.95
N ILE A 57 0.14 -10.83 -6.26
CA ILE A 57 -1.26 -11.25 -6.05
C ILE A 57 -2.18 -10.21 -6.69
N PHE A 58 -2.99 -10.65 -7.66
CA PHE A 58 -3.97 -9.81 -8.34
C PHE A 58 -5.36 -9.97 -7.75
N PHE A 59 -6.07 -8.85 -7.63
CA PHE A 59 -7.50 -8.79 -7.34
C PHE A 59 -8.21 -7.92 -8.38
N ALA A 60 -9.21 -8.49 -9.06
CA ALA A 60 -10.06 -7.76 -9.99
C ALA A 60 -11.17 -6.95 -9.30
N GLU A 61 -11.40 -7.17 -8.02
CA GLU A 61 -12.45 -6.52 -7.25
C GLU A 61 -11.91 -6.00 -5.91
N GLY A 62 -12.23 -4.74 -5.58
CA GLY A 62 -11.82 -4.13 -4.31
C GLY A 62 -12.35 -4.89 -3.07
N GLU A 63 -13.54 -5.47 -3.15
CA GLU A 63 -14.13 -6.28 -2.07
C GLU A 63 -13.29 -7.53 -1.77
N LYS A 64 -12.80 -8.21 -2.81
CA LYS A 64 -11.95 -9.40 -2.66
C LYS A 64 -10.59 -9.06 -2.08
N ALA A 65 -10.03 -7.93 -2.48
CA ALA A 65 -8.79 -7.42 -1.90
C ALA A 65 -8.98 -7.09 -0.41
N LEU A 66 -10.09 -6.44 -0.03
CA LEU A 66 -10.39 -6.14 1.37
C LEU A 66 -10.59 -7.41 2.21
N GLU A 67 -11.34 -8.38 1.68
CA GLU A 67 -11.55 -9.69 2.34
C GLU A 67 -10.21 -10.39 2.59
N TYR A 68 -9.33 -10.43 1.59
CA TYR A 68 -7.99 -11.00 1.74
C TYR A 68 -7.18 -10.27 2.81
N LEU A 69 -7.09 -8.95 2.74
CA LEU A 69 -6.29 -8.13 3.67
C LEU A 69 -6.76 -8.26 5.12
N THR A 70 -8.07 -8.45 5.34
CA THR A 70 -8.64 -8.60 6.69
C THR A 70 -8.53 -10.02 7.24
N SER A 71 -8.53 -11.04 6.38
CA SER A 71 -8.50 -12.45 6.79
C SER A 71 -7.09 -13.04 6.87
N THR A 72 -6.12 -12.45 6.15
CA THR A 72 -4.75 -12.98 6.07
C THR A 72 -3.87 -12.52 7.22
N GLN A 73 -2.96 -13.39 7.67
CA GLN A 73 -1.84 -13.04 8.55
C GLN A 73 -0.62 -12.52 7.76
N VAL A 74 -0.66 -12.60 6.44
CA VAL A 74 0.41 -12.12 5.57
C VAL A 74 0.41 -10.60 5.58
N GLU A 75 1.60 -10.02 5.67
CA GLU A 75 1.81 -8.58 5.59
C GLU A 75 2.33 -8.24 4.20
N PRO A 76 1.51 -7.63 3.33
CA PRO A 76 1.96 -7.19 2.02
C PRO A 76 3.11 -6.18 2.10
N PHE A 77 3.98 -6.23 1.10
CA PHE A 77 5.05 -5.25 0.96
C PHE A 77 4.53 -3.92 0.41
N ILE A 78 3.73 -3.95 -0.66
CA ILE A 78 3.13 -2.78 -1.31
C ILE A 78 1.76 -3.17 -1.87
N ILE A 79 0.83 -2.21 -1.91
CA ILE A 79 -0.44 -2.32 -2.62
C ILE A 79 -0.46 -1.28 -3.75
N PHE A 80 -0.62 -1.74 -4.97
CA PHE A 80 -1.00 -0.92 -6.13
C PHE A 80 -2.49 -1.05 -6.36
N SER A 81 -3.20 0.04 -6.50
CA SER A 81 -4.65 0.02 -6.74
C SER A 81 -5.02 0.96 -7.88
N ASP A 82 -5.83 0.48 -8.80
CA ASP A 82 -6.58 1.42 -9.64
C ASP A 82 -7.67 2.11 -8.82
N ILE A 83 -8.14 3.25 -9.32
CA ILE A 83 -9.24 4.02 -8.72
C ILE A 83 -10.57 3.58 -9.32
N ASN A 84 -10.62 3.42 -10.64
CA ASN A 84 -11.87 3.25 -11.39
C ASN A 84 -12.24 1.77 -11.52
N MET A 85 -12.68 1.17 -10.43
CA MET A 85 -13.14 -0.22 -10.42
C MET A 85 -14.64 -0.29 -10.13
N PRO A 86 -15.35 -1.31 -10.65
CA PRO A 86 -16.77 -1.49 -10.37
C PRO A 86 -17.02 -1.88 -8.90
N LYS A 87 -18.24 -1.64 -8.42
CA LYS A 87 -18.72 -1.94 -7.05
C LYS A 87 -17.98 -1.14 -5.98
N LEU A 88 -16.83 -1.58 -5.53
CA LEU A 88 -15.97 -0.89 -4.58
C LEU A 88 -14.77 -0.29 -5.31
N ASN A 89 -14.81 1.02 -5.56
CA ASN A 89 -13.71 1.71 -6.22
C ASN A 89 -12.48 1.85 -5.30
N GLY A 90 -11.33 2.22 -5.90
CA GLY A 90 -10.07 2.30 -5.16
C GLY A 90 -10.08 3.31 -4.01
N MET A 91 -10.81 4.40 -4.14
CA MET A 91 -10.94 5.42 -3.08
C MET A 91 -11.75 4.91 -1.89
N GLU A 92 -12.86 4.24 -2.15
CA GLU A 92 -13.70 3.61 -1.12
C GLU A 92 -12.97 2.46 -0.43
N LEU A 93 -12.26 1.65 -1.20
CA LEU A 93 -11.42 0.59 -0.66
C LEU A 93 -10.35 1.15 0.28
N ARG A 94 -9.64 2.19 -0.14
CA ARG A 94 -8.64 2.85 0.71
C ARG A 94 -9.24 3.38 2.00
N GLU A 95 -10.42 3.98 1.93
CA GLU A 95 -11.15 4.46 3.11
C GLU A 95 -11.44 3.32 4.09
N LYS A 96 -11.97 2.19 3.60
CA LYS A 96 -12.24 1.01 4.43
C LYS A 96 -10.98 0.44 5.08
N ILE A 97 -9.87 0.39 4.34
CA ILE A 97 -8.56 -0.04 4.88
C ILE A 97 -8.09 0.93 5.97
N HIS A 98 -8.25 2.24 5.76
CA HIS A 98 -7.84 3.25 6.73
C HIS A 98 -8.67 3.22 8.02
N GLN A 99 -9.96 2.94 7.92
CA GLN A 99 -10.87 2.82 9.06
C GLN A 99 -10.67 1.52 9.85
N ASN A 100 -10.11 0.49 9.24
CA ASN A 100 -9.78 -0.76 9.93
C ASN A 100 -8.49 -0.59 10.74
N GLU A 101 -8.58 -0.69 12.07
CA GLU A 101 -7.45 -0.42 12.97
C GLU A 101 -6.28 -1.39 12.76
N ASP A 102 -6.56 -2.69 12.56
CA ASP A 102 -5.53 -3.69 12.35
C ASP A 102 -4.77 -3.46 11.05
N LEU A 103 -5.47 -3.13 9.95
CA LEU A 103 -4.85 -2.80 8.67
C LEU A 103 -4.07 -1.49 8.72
N ARG A 104 -4.61 -0.49 9.42
CA ARG A 104 -3.94 0.80 9.60
C ARG A 104 -2.63 0.64 10.37
N LEU A 105 -2.60 -0.21 11.42
CA LEU A 105 -1.40 -0.48 12.19
C LEU A 105 -0.34 -1.25 11.40
N LYS A 106 -0.72 -2.04 10.41
CA LYS A 106 0.22 -2.69 9.49
C LYS A 106 1.00 -1.68 8.64
N SER A 107 0.47 -0.47 8.43
CA SER A 107 1.12 0.63 7.68
C SER A 107 1.66 0.19 6.32
N ILE A 108 0.90 -0.64 5.61
CA ILE A 108 1.27 -1.12 4.28
C ILE A 108 1.25 0.06 3.30
N PRO A 109 2.30 0.30 2.52
CA PRO A 109 2.29 1.32 1.48
C PRO A 109 1.16 1.07 0.49
N TYR A 110 0.25 2.02 0.38
CA TYR A 110 -0.89 1.98 -0.53
C TYR A 110 -0.74 3.08 -1.57
N LEU A 111 -0.62 2.70 -2.82
CA LEU A 111 -0.35 3.59 -3.93
C LEU A 111 -1.48 3.48 -4.94
N PHE A 112 -1.97 4.62 -5.44
CA PHE A 112 -2.78 4.62 -6.62
C PHE A 112 -1.93 4.58 -7.88
N PHE A 113 -2.31 3.71 -8.79
CA PHE A 113 -1.72 3.56 -10.10
C PHE A 113 -2.85 3.51 -11.12
N SER A 114 -3.24 4.67 -11.64
CA SER A 114 -4.49 4.85 -12.39
C SER A 114 -4.28 5.70 -13.64
N THR A 115 -5.11 5.46 -14.66
CA THR A 115 -5.12 6.28 -15.89
C THR A 115 -5.74 7.67 -15.67
N SER A 116 -6.56 7.83 -14.63
CA SER A 116 -7.23 9.09 -14.30
C SER A 116 -6.43 9.89 -13.27
N ALA A 117 -6.15 11.16 -13.58
CA ALA A 117 -5.43 12.10 -12.70
C ALA A 117 -6.19 13.43 -12.53
N GLU A 118 -7.51 13.38 -12.41
CA GLU A 118 -8.26 14.58 -12.06
C GLU A 118 -7.78 15.12 -10.70
N GLN A 119 -7.49 16.42 -10.65
CA GLN A 119 -6.94 17.07 -9.47
C GLN A 119 -7.77 16.78 -8.20
N LYS A 120 -9.09 16.72 -8.33
CA LYS A 120 -9.99 16.37 -7.23
C LYS A 120 -9.68 14.98 -6.67
N HIS A 121 -9.52 13.98 -7.53
CA HIS A 121 -9.18 12.61 -7.12
C HIS A 121 -7.83 12.55 -6.43
N VAL A 122 -6.84 13.29 -6.93
CA VAL A 122 -5.51 13.36 -6.30
C VAL A 122 -5.60 13.94 -4.89
N VAL A 123 -6.30 15.06 -4.71
CA VAL A 123 -6.48 15.69 -3.39
C VAL A 123 -7.22 14.76 -2.43
N ASP A 124 -8.32 14.14 -2.88
CA ASP A 124 -9.10 13.21 -2.07
C ASP A 124 -8.26 11.97 -1.67
N ALA A 125 -7.43 11.47 -2.58
CA ALA A 125 -6.55 10.33 -2.30
C ALA A 125 -5.55 10.64 -1.18
N TYR A 126 -4.86 11.76 -1.24
CA TYR A 126 -3.93 12.16 -0.19
C TYR A 126 -4.63 12.44 1.14
N SER A 127 -5.88 12.92 1.15
CA SER A 127 -6.68 13.08 2.37
C SER A 127 -6.96 11.73 3.08
N LYS A 128 -6.91 10.62 2.34
CA LYS A 128 -7.08 9.24 2.83
C LYS A 128 -5.75 8.56 3.20
N SER A 129 -4.70 9.35 3.36
CA SER A 129 -3.38 8.87 3.81
C SER A 129 -2.77 7.81 2.89
N ILE A 130 -2.87 8.00 1.57
CA ILE A 130 -2.10 7.21 0.62
C ILE A 130 -0.62 7.63 0.65
N GLN A 131 0.25 6.74 0.22
CA GLN A 131 1.68 6.99 0.16
C GLN A 131 2.17 7.45 -1.21
N GLY A 132 1.33 7.37 -2.24
CA GLY A 132 1.65 7.91 -3.56
C GLY A 132 0.50 7.77 -4.54
N PHE A 133 0.49 8.67 -5.51
CA PHE A 133 -0.43 8.67 -6.64
C PHE A 133 0.37 8.72 -7.93
N PHE A 134 0.24 7.70 -8.76
CA PHE A 134 0.93 7.59 -10.03
C PHE A 134 -0.08 7.50 -11.18
N VAL A 135 0.15 8.30 -12.20
CA VAL A 135 -0.59 8.18 -13.46
C VAL A 135 0.04 7.05 -14.26
N LYS A 136 -0.77 6.07 -14.70
CA LYS A 136 -0.30 4.99 -15.57
C LYS A 136 0.19 5.60 -16.90
N PRO A 137 1.46 5.41 -17.26
CA PRO A 137 1.93 5.73 -18.59
C PRO A 137 1.25 4.84 -19.64
N THR A 138 1.27 5.27 -20.89
CA THR A 138 0.71 4.47 -22.00
C THR A 138 1.74 3.52 -22.60
N ALA A 139 3.04 3.86 -22.51
CA ALA A 139 4.09 3.05 -23.09
C ALA A 139 4.59 1.98 -22.10
N TYR A 140 4.65 0.72 -22.53
CA TYR A 140 5.13 -0.41 -21.74
C TYR A 140 6.44 -0.13 -20.97
N LYS A 141 7.43 0.45 -21.66
CA LYS A 141 8.73 0.79 -21.06
C LYS A 141 8.62 1.79 -19.92
N GLU A 142 7.71 2.75 -20.05
CA GLU A 142 7.48 3.78 -19.02
C GLU A 142 6.75 3.20 -17.82
N ILE A 143 5.77 2.30 -18.05
CA ILE A 143 5.10 1.56 -16.98
C ILE A 143 6.13 0.76 -16.18
N LYS A 144 6.98 -0.02 -16.88
CA LYS A 144 8.03 -0.83 -16.27
C LYS A 144 9.01 0.01 -15.44
N GLU A 145 9.45 1.14 -15.99
CA GLU A 145 10.38 2.03 -15.27
C GLU A 145 9.72 2.67 -14.04
N THR A 146 8.45 3.07 -14.14
CA THR A 146 7.69 3.61 -13.01
C THR A 146 7.57 2.58 -11.89
N ILE A 147 7.21 1.34 -12.20
CA ILE A 147 7.12 0.25 -11.22
C ILE A 147 8.49 0.00 -10.58
N ARG A 148 9.55 -0.06 -11.38
CA ARG A 148 10.92 -0.25 -10.89
C ARG A 148 11.31 0.84 -9.88
N ILE A 149 11.04 2.09 -10.19
CA ILE A 149 11.32 3.23 -9.31
C ILE A 149 10.54 3.11 -7.99
N ILE A 150 9.24 2.80 -8.07
CA ILE A 150 8.38 2.66 -6.89
C ILE A 150 8.89 1.55 -5.98
N VAL A 151 9.11 0.36 -6.52
CA VAL A 151 9.56 -0.79 -5.73
C VAL A 151 10.92 -0.52 -5.11
N SER A 152 11.89 -0.01 -5.89
CA SER A 152 13.22 0.35 -5.39
C SER A 152 13.18 1.40 -4.27
N TYR A 153 12.29 2.40 -4.37
CA TYR A 153 12.11 3.38 -3.31
C TYR A 153 11.64 2.71 -2.01
N TRP A 154 10.61 1.87 -2.08
CA TRP A 154 10.08 1.20 -0.89
C TRP A 154 11.02 0.12 -0.32
N GLU A 155 11.87 -0.49 -1.15
CA GLU A 155 12.95 -1.37 -0.68
C GLU A 155 13.97 -0.62 0.19
N THR A 156 14.19 0.66 -0.05
CA THR A 156 15.11 1.49 0.75
C THR A 156 14.44 2.09 1.99
N CYS A 157 13.12 2.21 2.01
CA CYS A 157 12.37 2.76 3.13
C CYS A 157 12.42 1.88 4.38
N VAL A 158 12.29 2.55 5.52
CA VAL A 158 11.98 1.90 6.80
C VAL A 158 10.51 2.17 7.10
N SER A 159 9.72 1.12 7.27
CA SER A 159 8.30 1.20 7.60
C SER A 159 8.03 0.74 9.02
N PRO A 160 6.96 1.19 9.67
CA PRO A 160 6.53 0.69 10.97
C PRO A 160 6.00 -0.75 10.95
N ASN A 161 5.95 -1.40 9.79
CA ASN A 161 5.51 -2.80 9.69
C ASN A 161 6.46 -3.73 10.45
N TYR A 162 5.87 -4.57 11.27
CA TYR A 162 6.59 -5.48 12.14
C TYR A 162 7.21 -6.62 11.36
N VAL A 163 8.50 -6.86 11.62
CA VAL A 163 9.08 -8.19 11.45
C VAL A 163 9.12 -8.82 12.83
N LYS A 164 8.39 -9.91 12.99
CA LYS A 164 8.51 -10.77 14.18
C LYS A 164 9.89 -11.41 14.25
#